data_40a300514b790662bc75bcec640fc130
#
_entry.id   40a300514b790662bc75bcec640fc130
#
_cell.length_a   1.000
_cell.length_b   1.000
_cell.length_c   1.000
_cell.angle_alpha   90.00
_cell.angle_beta   90.00
_cell.angle_gamma   90.00
#
_symmetry.space_group_name_H-M   'P 1'
#
loop_
_entity.id
_entity.type
_entity.pdbx_description
1 polymer ?
#
loop_
_entity_poly.entity_id
_entity_poly.type
_entity_poly.pdbx_seq_one_letter_code
_entity_poly.pdbx_strand_id
1 'polypeptide(L)'
;MKSMRKLFLVAVAFVALSTSSASAQDANLRTIYVNKDVTTHLIMPETIKLVDISTDKVVGNQVNDNIVRIKPDTILADGETAAIATVIGERHIAQYKLVYCAQSCFVHTRFTIPYCDAQDYTNPDVQMSVAEMSRYAIRMYNAKRTVENIHSKKDKMKAWVNHICSAGDYFFIDFSLENKTKIPYDISDIRVKLEDKKQKKATNYQSVELTPEFMLNCNKHFKKRYRNVLVVKKLTFPEAKVLKIEVSENQISGRTIELNINYGDVLDADCFDD
;
A
#
# COMPACT_ATOMS: atom_id res chain seq x y z
N MET A 1 51.97 -17.33 -49.37
CA MET A 1 51.68 -18.08 -48.10
C MET A 1 52.04 -17.33 -46.82
N LYS A 2 53.04 -16.44 -46.77
CA LYS A 2 53.35 -15.67 -45.54
C LYS A 2 52.37 -14.57 -45.16
N SER A 3 51.62 -14.01 -46.15
CA SER A 3 50.64 -12.94 -45.93
C SER A 3 49.34 -13.42 -45.29
N MET A 4 48.84 -14.59 -45.66
CA MET A 4 47.59 -15.14 -45.09
C MET A 4 47.74 -15.57 -43.62
N ARG A 5 48.93 -16.00 -43.16
CA ARG A 5 49.16 -16.36 -41.75
C ARG A 5 49.14 -15.15 -40.83
N LYS A 6 49.56 -13.97 -41.31
CA LYS A 6 49.50 -12.74 -40.49
C LYS A 6 48.04 -12.21 -40.34
N LEU A 7 47.23 -12.39 -41.37
CA LEU A 7 45.82 -12.00 -41.35
C LEU A 7 45.02 -12.87 -40.38
N PHE A 8 45.34 -14.18 -40.30
CA PHE A 8 44.66 -15.11 -39.38
C PHE A 8 45.03 -14.86 -37.91
N LEU A 9 46.28 -14.45 -37.63
CA LEU A 9 46.73 -14.12 -36.27
C LEU A 9 46.10 -12.82 -35.76
N VAL A 10 45.84 -11.84 -36.61
CA VAL A 10 45.18 -10.59 -36.26
C VAL A 10 43.68 -10.82 -36.03
N ALA A 11 43.03 -11.69 -36.78
CA ALA A 11 41.59 -12.04 -36.60
C ALA A 11 41.35 -12.80 -35.31
N VAL A 12 42.26 -13.70 -34.90
CA VAL A 12 42.16 -14.46 -33.65
C VAL A 12 42.42 -13.55 -32.44
N ALA A 13 43.30 -12.56 -32.53
CA ALA A 13 43.52 -11.57 -31.46
C ALA A 13 42.32 -10.63 -31.29
N PHE A 14 41.55 -10.33 -32.33
CA PHE A 14 40.35 -9.47 -32.21
C PHE A 14 39.14 -10.18 -31.61
N VAL A 15 39.02 -11.50 -31.79
CA VAL A 15 37.94 -12.30 -31.17
C VAL A 15 38.20 -12.54 -29.67
N ALA A 16 39.44 -12.51 -29.21
CA ALA A 16 39.79 -12.71 -27.81
C ALA A 16 39.57 -11.46 -26.93
N LEU A 17 39.29 -10.29 -27.50
CA LEU A 17 39.02 -9.04 -26.74
C LEU A 17 37.54 -8.73 -26.54
N SER A 18 36.63 -9.54 -27.05
CA SER A 18 35.17 -9.31 -26.94
C SER A 18 34.48 -10.11 -25.82
N THR A 19 35.22 -10.73 -24.91
CA THR A 19 34.67 -11.33 -23.68
C THR A 19 34.87 -10.39 -22.49
N SER A 20 34.49 -9.14 -22.60
CA SER A 20 34.40 -8.26 -21.44
C SER A 20 32.97 -8.29 -20.90
N SER A 21 32.75 -9.25 -20.00
CA SER A 21 32.10 -9.03 -18.70
C SER A 21 30.82 -8.18 -18.68
N ALA A 22 29.71 -8.85 -18.87
CA ALA A 22 28.43 -8.47 -18.26
C ALA A 22 28.42 -8.79 -16.75
N SER A 23 29.39 -8.28 -15.98
CA SER A 23 29.52 -8.55 -14.53
C SER A 23 29.67 -7.28 -13.69
N ALA A 24 29.31 -6.12 -14.22
CA ALA A 24 29.58 -4.84 -13.55
C ALA A 24 28.48 -4.34 -12.61
N GLN A 25 27.30 -4.93 -12.60
CA GLN A 25 26.19 -4.45 -11.76
C GLN A 25 26.13 -5.09 -10.36
N ASP A 26 26.62 -6.31 -10.17
CA ASP A 26 26.57 -7.02 -8.89
C ASP A 26 27.64 -6.55 -7.87
N ALA A 27 28.67 -5.85 -8.30
CA ALA A 27 29.81 -5.49 -7.46
C ALA A 27 29.50 -4.39 -6.42
N ASN A 28 28.33 -3.75 -6.48
CA ASN A 28 28.00 -2.59 -5.66
C ASN A 28 26.77 -2.75 -4.75
N LEU A 29 26.17 -3.94 -4.70
CA LEU A 29 25.03 -4.18 -3.82
C LEU A 29 25.47 -4.29 -2.37
N ARG A 30 24.78 -3.59 -1.48
CA ARG A 30 25.00 -3.70 -0.04
C ARG A 30 24.70 -5.12 0.44
N THR A 31 25.59 -5.65 1.30
CA THR A 31 25.47 -7.02 1.80
C THR A 31 24.62 -7.07 3.06
N ILE A 32 23.73 -8.06 3.11
CA ILE A 32 22.98 -8.46 4.30
C ILE A 32 23.41 -9.89 4.63
N TYR A 33 23.93 -10.10 5.85
CA TYR A 33 24.29 -11.43 6.32
C TYR A 33 23.06 -12.17 6.83
N VAL A 34 22.88 -13.39 6.33
CA VAL A 34 21.75 -14.28 6.63
C VAL A 34 22.21 -15.65 7.10
N ASN A 35 21.39 -16.36 7.87
CA ASN A 35 21.69 -17.70 8.38
C ASN A 35 20.43 -18.55 8.43
N LYS A 36 20.59 -19.89 8.36
CA LYS A 36 19.47 -20.82 8.44
C LYS A 36 18.72 -20.78 9.77
N ASP A 37 19.40 -20.47 10.88
CA ASP A 37 18.81 -20.50 12.22
C ASP A 37 18.25 -19.15 12.66
N VAL A 38 18.52 -18.09 11.89
CA VAL A 38 18.14 -16.70 12.22
C VAL A 38 17.27 -16.11 11.09
N THR A 39 16.12 -15.62 11.44
CA THR A 39 15.25 -14.90 10.51
C THR A 39 15.66 -13.43 10.42
N THR A 40 15.86 -12.93 9.21
CA THR A 40 16.13 -11.53 8.94
C THR A 40 14.84 -10.82 8.51
N HIS A 41 14.53 -9.68 9.13
CA HIS A 41 13.40 -8.83 8.76
C HIS A 41 13.92 -7.61 7.99
N LEU A 42 13.46 -7.47 6.75
CA LEU A 42 13.67 -6.27 5.93
C LEU A 42 12.49 -5.33 6.15
N ILE A 43 12.77 -4.10 6.54
CA ILE A 43 11.76 -3.08 6.83
C ILE A 43 11.94 -1.93 5.84
N MET A 44 10.93 -1.68 5.02
CA MET A 44 10.90 -0.58 4.07
C MET A 44 10.15 0.62 4.67
N PRO A 45 10.55 1.87 4.37
CA PRO A 45 9.84 3.05 4.88
C PRO A 45 8.48 3.32 4.20
N GLU A 46 8.10 2.50 3.23
CA GLU A 46 6.81 2.55 2.52
C GLU A 46 6.22 1.14 2.35
N THR A 47 5.00 1.06 1.81
CA THR A 47 4.33 -0.22 1.55
C THR A 47 5.08 -1.01 0.49
N ILE A 48 5.42 -2.26 0.78
CA ILE A 48 6.05 -3.20 -0.14
C ILE A 48 4.98 -3.77 -1.09
N LYS A 49 5.22 -3.68 -2.38
CA LYS A 49 4.33 -4.21 -3.43
C LYS A 49 4.82 -5.53 -3.99
N LEU A 50 6.14 -5.72 -4.08
CA LEU A 50 6.73 -6.95 -4.59
C LEU A 50 8.05 -7.23 -3.86
N VAL A 51 8.31 -8.51 -3.62
CA VAL A 51 9.62 -9.01 -3.19
C VAL A 51 10.02 -10.13 -4.13
N ASP A 52 11.18 -9.99 -4.75
CA ASP A 52 11.78 -11.01 -5.58
C ASP A 52 13.07 -11.51 -4.92
N ILE A 53 13.24 -12.82 -4.90
CA ILE A 53 14.44 -13.50 -4.37
C ILE A 53 15.00 -14.37 -5.48
N SER A 54 16.21 -14.07 -5.92
CA SER A 54 16.81 -14.62 -7.15
C SER A 54 17.06 -16.13 -7.14
N THR A 55 16.96 -16.80 -5.99
CA THR A 55 17.20 -18.26 -5.86
C THR A 55 16.26 -18.91 -4.86
N ASP A 56 16.02 -20.21 -5.03
CA ASP A 56 15.21 -21.05 -4.13
C ASP A 56 15.92 -21.36 -2.80
N LYS A 57 17.21 -20.98 -2.66
CA LYS A 57 18.00 -21.22 -1.42
C LYS A 57 17.52 -20.37 -0.25
N VAL A 58 16.80 -19.29 -0.52
CA VAL A 58 16.27 -18.35 0.48
C VAL A 58 14.77 -18.31 0.33
N VAL A 59 14.06 -18.52 1.42
CA VAL A 59 12.61 -18.36 1.48
C VAL A 59 12.25 -17.06 2.15
N GLY A 60 11.16 -16.44 1.70
CA GLY A 60 10.69 -15.20 2.27
C GLY A 60 9.19 -15.07 2.16
N ASN A 61 8.59 -14.29 3.06
CA ASN A 61 7.21 -13.86 2.93
C ASN A 61 6.99 -12.49 3.55
N GLN A 62 6.02 -11.77 3.03
CA GLN A 62 5.58 -10.50 3.58
C GLN A 62 4.75 -10.74 4.84
N VAL A 63 5.17 -10.14 5.96
CA VAL A 63 4.54 -10.31 7.27
C VAL A 63 3.57 -9.17 7.55
N ASN A 64 3.91 -7.97 7.07
CA ASN A 64 3.11 -6.77 7.19
C ASN A 64 3.32 -5.92 5.93
N ASP A 65 2.56 -4.85 5.76
CA ASP A 65 2.59 -4.00 4.56
C ASP A 65 3.99 -3.53 4.18
N ASN A 66 4.86 -3.30 5.17
CA ASN A 66 6.22 -2.78 4.97
C ASN A 66 7.32 -3.69 5.53
N ILE A 67 7.01 -4.94 5.89
CA ILE A 67 7.97 -5.87 6.49
C ILE A 67 7.96 -7.20 5.74
N VAL A 68 9.14 -7.60 5.28
CA VAL A 68 9.41 -8.93 4.73
C VAL A 68 10.36 -9.67 5.63
N ARG A 69 10.06 -10.90 5.96
CA ARG A 69 11.01 -11.82 6.59
C ARG A 69 11.65 -12.70 5.53
N ILE A 70 12.96 -12.91 5.67
CA ILE A 70 13.74 -13.80 4.82
C ILE A 70 14.58 -14.73 5.66
N LYS A 71 14.83 -15.93 5.14
CA LYS A 71 15.64 -16.94 5.80
C LYS A 71 16.18 -17.94 4.78
N PRO A 72 17.47 -18.33 4.80
CA PRO A 72 17.95 -19.46 4.03
C PRO A 72 17.25 -20.77 4.43
N ASP A 73 16.84 -21.55 3.44
CA ASP A 73 16.20 -22.86 3.66
C ASP A 73 17.22 -23.95 3.93
N THR A 74 18.44 -23.78 3.40
CA THR A 74 19.53 -24.75 3.51
C THR A 74 20.76 -24.13 4.18
N ILE A 75 21.66 -24.99 4.70
CA ILE A 75 22.99 -24.57 5.15
C ILE A 75 23.86 -24.37 3.91
N LEU A 76 24.48 -23.21 3.80
CA LEU A 76 25.40 -22.85 2.72
C LEU A 76 26.83 -22.70 3.27
N ALA A 77 27.80 -22.59 2.37
CA ALA A 77 29.17 -22.28 2.77
C ALA A 77 29.27 -20.85 3.35
N ASP A 78 30.11 -20.65 4.33
CA ASP A 78 30.37 -19.34 4.92
C ASP A 78 30.90 -18.37 3.85
N GLY A 79 30.30 -17.19 3.75
CA GLY A 79 30.57 -16.21 2.70
C GLY A 79 29.92 -16.48 1.33
N GLU A 80 29.18 -17.57 1.17
CA GLU A 80 28.47 -17.88 -0.09
C GLU A 80 27.31 -16.87 -0.31
N THR A 81 27.17 -16.41 -1.55
CA THR A 81 26.00 -15.61 -1.94
C THR A 81 24.76 -16.51 -2.01
N ALA A 82 23.85 -16.34 -1.09
CA ALA A 82 22.62 -17.12 -1.01
C ALA A 82 21.61 -16.69 -2.07
N ALA A 83 21.41 -15.37 -2.23
CA ALA A 83 20.50 -14.79 -3.20
C ALA A 83 20.76 -13.29 -3.38
N ILE A 84 20.10 -12.69 -4.36
CA ILE A 84 19.83 -11.24 -4.41
C ILE A 84 18.38 -11.06 -4.03
N ALA A 85 18.12 -10.16 -3.08
CA ALA A 85 16.77 -9.76 -2.71
C ALA A 85 16.45 -8.40 -3.33
N THR A 86 15.38 -8.33 -4.11
CA THR A 86 14.83 -7.10 -4.67
C THR A 86 13.52 -6.78 -3.93
N VAL A 87 13.46 -5.60 -3.32
CA VAL A 87 12.27 -5.12 -2.62
C VAL A 87 11.74 -3.91 -3.35
N ILE A 88 10.51 -4.00 -3.86
CA ILE A 88 9.83 -2.96 -4.61
C ILE A 88 8.70 -2.40 -3.75
N GLY A 89 8.77 -1.12 -3.48
CA GLY A 89 7.75 -0.37 -2.77
C GLY A 89 6.80 0.37 -3.70
N GLU A 90 6.16 1.42 -3.17
CA GLU A 90 5.26 2.27 -3.96
C GLU A 90 6.01 3.22 -4.89
N ARG A 91 7.15 3.74 -4.43
CA ARG A 91 7.94 4.76 -5.13
C ARG A 91 9.42 4.42 -5.24
N HIS A 92 9.89 3.37 -4.59
CA HIS A 92 11.31 3.03 -4.54
C HIS A 92 11.54 1.54 -4.76
N ILE A 93 12.72 1.23 -5.29
CA ILE A 93 13.25 -0.12 -5.41
C ILE A 93 14.60 -0.21 -4.70
N ALA A 94 14.82 -1.27 -3.95
CA ALA A 94 16.09 -1.53 -3.28
C ALA A 94 16.53 -2.97 -3.52
N GLN A 95 17.84 -3.16 -3.74
CA GLN A 95 18.43 -4.47 -3.98
C GLN A 95 19.56 -4.74 -3.00
N TYR A 96 19.62 -5.97 -2.51
CA TYR A 96 20.62 -6.41 -1.53
C TYR A 96 21.18 -7.77 -1.90
N LYS A 97 22.48 -7.93 -1.66
CA LYS A 97 23.16 -9.21 -1.77
C LYS A 97 23.05 -9.94 -0.44
N LEU A 98 22.38 -11.10 -0.44
CA LEU A 98 22.27 -11.96 0.74
C LEU A 98 23.47 -12.90 0.79
N VAL A 99 24.28 -12.79 1.83
CA VAL A 99 25.48 -13.61 2.03
C VAL A 99 25.28 -14.48 3.25
N TYR A 100 25.52 -15.78 3.10
CA TYR A 100 25.43 -16.71 4.22
C TYR A 100 26.56 -16.50 5.21
N CYS A 101 26.23 -16.41 6.49
CA CYS A 101 27.18 -16.32 7.57
C CYS A 101 26.92 -17.45 8.58
N ALA A 102 27.88 -18.34 8.73
CA ALA A 102 27.80 -19.47 9.66
C ALA A 102 27.70 -19.05 11.12
N GLN A 103 28.26 -17.88 11.45
CA GLN A 103 28.23 -17.33 12.82
C GLN A 103 26.97 -16.45 12.99
N SER A 104 25.97 -16.98 13.70
CA SER A 104 24.69 -16.31 13.91
C SER A 104 24.79 -14.95 14.61
N CYS A 105 25.85 -14.66 15.36
CA CYS A 105 26.06 -13.37 16.03
C CYS A 105 26.33 -12.20 15.08
N PHE A 106 26.73 -12.46 13.84
CA PHE A 106 26.97 -11.45 12.81
C PHE A 106 25.77 -11.29 11.84
N VAL A 107 24.72 -12.09 12.01
CA VAL A 107 23.55 -12.06 11.15
C VAL A 107 22.65 -10.89 11.49
N HIS A 108 22.13 -10.24 10.48
CA HIS A 108 21.15 -9.17 10.64
C HIS A 108 19.77 -9.77 10.98
N THR A 109 19.30 -9.58 12.21
CA THR A 109 17.94 -9.96 12.60
C THR A 109 16.89 -8.97 12.09
N ARG A 110 17.31 -7.71 11.97
CA ARG A 110 16.48 -6.60 11.47
C ARG A 110 17.35 -5.67 10.62
N PHE A 111 16.88 -5.36 9.45
CA PHE A 111 17.51 -4.43 8.53
C PHE A 111 16.47 -3.42 8.02
N THR A 112 16.62 -2.17 8.40
CA THR A 112 15.78 -1.08 7.88
C THR A 112 16.41 -0.56 6.59
N ILE A 113 15.69 -0.61 5.49
CA ILE A 113 16.13 -0.10 4.19
C ILE A 113 16.23 1.42 4.29
N PRO A 114 17.43 2.01 4.19
CA PRO A 114 17.57 3.45 4.22
C PRO A 114 17.22 4.04 2.84
N TYR A 115 16.72 5.26 2.81
CA TYR A 115 16.41 5.95 1.55
C TYR A 115 17.60 6.10 0.60
N CYS A 116 18.82 6.17 1.13
CA CYS A 116 20.04 6.26 0.29
C CYS A 116 20.37 4.97 -0.47
N ASP A 117 19.85 3.82 -0.04
CA ASP A 117 20.01 2.54 -0.74
C ASP A 117 18.88 2.32 -1.76
N ALA A 118 17.79 3.07 -1.63
CA ALA A 118 16.61 2.95 -2.47
C ALA A 118 16.75 3.89 -3.69
N GLN A 119 16.39 3.37 -4.86
CA GLN A 119 16.33 4.15 -6.11
C GLN A 119 14.88 4.51 -6.40
N ASP A 120 14.67 5.70 -6.97
CA ASP A 120 13.33 6.10 -7.43
C ASP A 120 12.81 5.11 -8.46
N TYR A 121 11.59 4.66 -8.24
CA TYR A 121 10.90 3.73 -9.13
C TYR A 121 9.44 4.16 -9.28
N THR A 122 9.03 4.45 -10.52
CA THR A 122 7.63 4.71 -10.81
C THR A 122 6.90 3.39 -11.02
N ASN A 123 6.22 2.92 -9.98
CA ASN A 123 5.41 1.71 -10.08
C ASN A 123 4.15 2.01 -10.89
N PRO A 124 3.95 1.37 -12.08
CA PRO A 124 2.79 1.62 -12.93
C PRO A 124 1.45 1.21 -12.28
N ASP A 125 1.49 0.31 -11.29
CA ASP A 125 0.29 -0.18 -10.59
C ASP A 125 -0.11 0.73 -9.43
N VAL A 126 0.71 1.72 -9.07
CA VAL A 126 0.47 2.67 -7.97
C VAL A 126 0.26 4.07 -8.53
N GLN A 127 -1.00 4.47 -8.67
CA GLN A 127 -1.36 5.81 -9.15
C GLN A 127 -1.11 6.89 -8.08
N MET A 128 -1.35 6.56 -6.80
CA MET A 128 -1.12 7.43 -5.65
C MET A 128 -0.62 6.60 -4.47
N SER A 129 0.51 6.99 -3.88
CA SER A 129 1.07 6.31 -2.71
C SER A 129 0.27 6.60 -1.44
N VAL A 130 0.39 5.72 -0.44
CA VAL A 130 -0.24 5.92 0.89
C VAL A 130 0.24 7.23 1.53
N ALA A 131 1.49 7.62 1.33
CA ALA A 131 2.02 8.89 1.83
C ALA A 131 1.35 10.11 1.19
N GLU A 132 1.06 10.05 -0.12
CA GLU A 132 0.31 11.09 -0.85
C GLU A 132 -1.14 11.14 -0.38
N MET A 133 -1.82 9.99 -0.28
CA MET A 133 -3.17 9.90 0.26
C MET A 133 -3.26 10.50 1.67
N SER A 134 -2.28 10.22 2.52
CA SER A 134 -2.21 10.78 3.87
C SER A 134 -2.07 12.31 3.86
N ARG A 135 -1.23 12.87 2.98
CA ARG A 135 -1.07 14.34 2.86
C ARG A 135 -2.37 15.02 2.44
N TYR A 136 -3.05 14.50 1.42
CA TYR A 136 -4.34 15.03 0.98
C TYR A 136 -5.40 14.89 2.08
N ALA A 137 -5.46 13.75 2.75
CA ALA A 137 -6.41 13.51 3.84
C ALA A 137 -6.18 14.46 5.03
N ILE A 138 -4.93 14.74 5.40
CA ILE A 138 -4.59 15.70 6.48
C ILE A 138 -4.95 17.13 6.05
N ARG A 139 -4.66 17.54 4.81
CA ARG A 139 -5.05 18.85 4.28
C ARG A 139 -6.57 19.04 4.37
N MET A 140 -7.33 18.04 3.94
CA MET A 140 -8.79 18.01 3.99
C MET A 140 -9.33 18.05 5.42
N TYR A 141 -8.74 17.26 6.31
CA TYR A 141 -9.11 17.22 7.73
C TYR A 141 -8.96 18.60 8.40
N ASN A 142 -7.99 19.40 8.00
CA ASN A 142 -7.74 20.75 8.55
C ASN A 142 -8.56 21.85 7.86
N ALA A 143 -9.23 21.56 6.75
CA ALA A 143 -10.05 22.51 6.01
C ALA A 143 -11.40 22.77 6.73
N LYS A 144 -12.01 23.92 6.42
CA LYS A 144 -13.38 24.23 6.86
C LYS A 144 -14.37 23.37 6.07
N ARG A 145 -15.41 22.88 6.73
CA ARG A 145 -16.47 22.09 6.12
C ARG A 145 -17.11 22.82 4.94
N THR A 146 -17.26 22.13 3.80
CA THR A 146 -17.91 22.62 2.57
C THR A 146 -19.24 21.96 2.31
N VAL A 147 -19.44 20.68 2.71
CA VAL A 147 -20.66 19.91 2.48
C VAL A 147 -21.62 20.03 3.66
N GLU A 148 -22.83 20.54 3.45
CA GLU A 148 -23.82 20.77 4.52
C GLU A 148 -25.05 19.84 4.43
N ASN A 149 -25.37 19.36 3.25
CA ASN A 149 -26.60 18.63 2.93
C ASN A 149 -26.57 17.15 3.27
N ILE A 150 -25.39 16.54 3.43
CA ILE A 150 -25.26 15.10 3.67
C ILE A 150 -25.11 14.82 5.17
N HIS A 151 -26.19 14.38 5.79
CA HIS A 151 -26.22 14.04 7.21
C HIS A 151 -27.26 12.97 7.52
N SER A 152 -27.07 12.29 8.64
CA SER A 152 -27.98 11.26 9.16
C SER A 152 -28.07 11.33 10.68
N LYS A 153 -29.23 10.88 11.22
CA LYS A 153 -29.44 10.77 12.67
C LYS A 153 -30.18 9.48 12.96
N LYS A 154 -29.59 8.66 13.83
CA LYS A 154 -30.18 7.39 14.28
C LYS A 154 -29.64 7.03 15.65
N ASP A 155 -30.47 6.48 16.53
CA ASP A 155 -30.08 5.98 17.86
C ASP A 155 -29.28 6.98 18.72
N LYS A 156 -29.66 8.26 18.69
CA LYS A 156 -28.93 9.38 19.30
C LYS A 156 -27.49 9.57 18.78
N MET A 157 -27.18 8.96 17.65
CA MET A 157 -25.99 9.25 16.86
C MET A 157 -26.31 10.27 15.79
N LYS A 158 -25.34 11.09 15.44
CA LYS A 158 -25.37 11.94 14.25
C LYS A 158 -24.15 11.61 13.39
N ALA A 159 -24.33 11.59 12.08
CA ALA A 159 -23.27 11.49 11.11
C ALA A 159 -23.43 12.60 10.07
N TRP A 160 -22.34 13.11 9.52
CA TRP A 160 -22.37 14.06 8.40
C TRP A 160 -21.07 13.99 7.62
N VAL A 161 -21.16 14.37 6.35
CA VAL A 161 -19.99 14.57 5.49
C VAL A 161 -19.50 15.99 5.67
N ASN A 162 -18.17 16.17 5.79
CA ASN A 162 -17.55 17.48 5.88
C ASN A 162 -17.08 17.96 4.50
N HIS A 163 -16.44 17.05 3.73
CA HIS A 163 -15.90 17.33 2.41
C HIS A 163 -15.97 16.09 1.52
N ILE A 164 -16.08 16.31 0.23
CA ILE A 164 -15.83 15.34 -0.83
C ILE A 164 -14.87 15.99 -1.80
N CYS A 165 -13.68 15.41 -2.00
CA CYS A 165 -12.68 15.93 -2.93
C CYS A 165 -12.21 14.82 -3.86
N SER A 166 -11.78 15.20 -5.05
CA SER A 166 -11.13 14.29 -6.00
C SER A 166 -9.66 14.66 -6.19
N ALA A 167 -8.80 13.65 -6.26
CA ALA A 167 -7.40 13.79 -6.65
C ALA A 167 -6.99 12.54 -7.44
N GLY A 168 -6.48 12.75 -8.66
CA GLY A 168 -6.18 11.64 -9.57
C GLY A 168 -7.39 10.71 -9.75
N ASP A 169 -7.19 9.43 -9.56
CA ASP A 169 -8.25 8.42 -9.68
C ASP A 169 -8.87 8.03 -8.33
N TYR A 170 -8.90 8.96 -7.37
CA TYR A 170 -9.44 8.71 -6.04
C TYR A 170 -10.43 9.77 -5.60
N PHE A 171 -11.43 9.34 -4.80
CA PHE A 171 -12.28 10.21 -4.00
C PHE A 171 -11.85 10.15 -2.55
N PHE A 172 -11.73 11.33 -1.95
CA PHE A 172 -11.49 11.55 -0.54
C PHE A 172 -12.80 12.00 0.11
N ILE A 173 -13.26 11.28 1.10
CA ILE A 173 -14.52 11.56 1.78
C ILE A 173 -14.25 11.77 3.27
N ASP A 174 -14.40 13.00 3.73
CA ASP A 174 -14.25 13.38 5.13
C ASP A 174 -15.63 13.34 5.81
N PHE A 175 -15.76 12.55 6.84
CA PHE A 175 -16.99 12.41 7.59
C PHE A 175 -16.77 12.46 9.10
N SER A 176 -17.80 12.87 9.82
CA SER A 176 -17.81 12.98 11.28
C SER A 176 -18.99 12.26 11.87
N LEU A 177 -18.77 11.73 13.08
CA LEU A 177 -19.79 11.13 13.92
C LEU A 177 -19.87 11.88 15.25
N GLU A 178 -21.07 12.06 15.80
CA GLU A 178 -21.32 12.57 17.14
C GLU A 178 -22.20 11.57 17.92
N ASN A 179 -21.67 11.07 19.02
CA ASN A 179 -22.41 10.22 19.96
C ASN A 179 -23.01 11.06 21.09
N LYS A 180 -24.34 11.20 21.11
CA LYS A 180 -25.07 11.93 22.15
C LYS A 180 -25.45 11.08 23.34
N THR A 181 -25.07 9.82 23.36
CA THR A 181 -25.29 8.91 24.49
C THR A 181 -24.14 8.99 25.49
N LYS A 182 -24.35 8.37 26.65
CA LYS A 182 -23.30 8.19 27.67
C LYS A 182 -22.46 6.94 27.43
N ILE A 183 -22.93 6.04 26.54
CA ILE A 183 -22.28 4.77 26.21
C ILE A 183 -21.23 5.06 25.12
N PRO A 184 -19.93 4.72 25.31
CA PRO A 184 -18.95 4.81 24.24
C PRO A 184 -19.38 4.01 23.02
N TYR A 185 -18.79 4.33 21.87
CA TYR A 185 -19.03 3.65 20.61
C TYR A 185 -17.76 2.97 20.16
N ASP A 186 -17.80 1.65 20.05
CA ASP A 186 -16.71 0.83 19.55
C ASP A 186 -17.01 0.45 18.12
N ILE A 187 -16.26 0.98 17.17
CA ILE A 187 -16.45 0.73 15.75
C ILE A 187 -16.01 -0.71 15.45
N SER A 188 -16.92 -1.53 14.96
CA SER A 188 -16.61 -2.83 14.37
C SER A 188 -16.01 -2.64 12.99
N ASP A 189 -16.76 -1.91 12.14
CA ASP A 189 -16.43 -1.77 10.73
C ASP A 189 -16.93 -0.44 10.14
N ILE A 190 -16.21 0.04 9.14
CA ILE A 190 -16.60 1.18 8.29
C ILE A 190 -16.63 0.65 6.87
N ARG A 191 -17.84 0.44 6.35
CA ARG A 191 -18.05 -0.11 5.01
C ARG A 191 -18.49 0.97 4.05
N VAL A 192 -17.96 0.89 2.84
CA VAL A 192 -18.40 1.72 1.73
C VAL A 192 -19.12 0.83 0.73
N LYS A 193 -20.35 1.16 0.38
CA LYS A 193 -21.20 0.35 -0.50
C LYS A 193 -21.82 1.20 -1.58
N LEU A 194 -21.90 0.65 -2.78
CA LEU A 194 -22.72 1.20 -3.84
C LEU A 194 -24.01 0.41 -3.91
N GLU A 195 -25.15 1.06 -3.64
CA GLU A 195 -26.45 0.41 -3.50
C GLU A 195 -27.54 1.10 -4.34
N ASP A 196 -28.62 0.37 -4.63
CA ASP A 196 -29.80 0.96 -5.28
C ASP A 196 -30.59 1.84 -4.31
N LYS A 197 -30.98 3.06 -4.72
CA LYS A 197 -31.76 4.01 -3.89
C LYS A 197 -33.12 3.48 -3.48
N LYS A 198 -33.78 2.71 -4.32
CA LYS A 198 -35.15 2.22 -4.10
C LYS A 198 -35.20 0.70 -4.15
N GLN A 199 -35.56 0.11 -3.03
CA GLN A 199 -35.93 -1.30 -2.96
C GLN A 199 -37.40 -1.42 -3.48
N LYS A 200 -37.59 -1.83 -4.72
CA LYS A 200 -38.90 -2.27 -5.20
C LYS A 200 -39.13 -3.71 -4.76
N LYS A 201 -40.34 -4.04 -4.26
CA LYS A 201 -40.68 -5.36 -3.66
C LYS A 201 -40.42 -6.62 -4.52
N ALA A 202 -39.95 -6.50 -5.74
CA ALA A 202 -39.77 -7.61 -6.68
C ALA A 202 -38.48 -7.53 -7.49
N THR A 203 -37.47 -6.74 -7.08
CA THR A 203 -36.26 -6.55 -7.89
C THR A 203 -35.03 -7.01 -7.11
N ASN A 204 -34.09 -7.65 -7.80
CA ASN A 204 -32.78 -7.99 -7.26
C ASN A 204 -32.10 -6.72 -6.77
N TYR A 205 -31.91 -6.63 -5.46
CA TYR A 205 -31.13 -5.58 -4.81
C TYR A 205 -29.64 -5.84 -5.04
N GLN A 206 -28.96 -4.89 -5.65
CA GLN A 206 -27.52 -4.97 -5.86
C GLN A 206 -26.80 -4.06 -4.86
N SER A 207 -25.95 -4.66 -4.07
CA SER A 207 -24.99 -3.97 -3.20
C SER A 207 -23.58 -4.42 -3.57
N VAL A 208 -22.74 -3.47 -3.93
CA VAL A 208 -21.32 -3.71 -4.21
C VAL A 208 -20.51 -3.05 -3.13
N GLU A 209 -19.74 -3.82 -2.39
CA GLU A 209 -18.85 -3.29 -1.37
C GLU A 209 -17.56 -2.79 -2.02
N LEU A 210 -17.13 -1.59 -1.63
CA LEU A 210 -15.92 -0.94 -2.07
C LEU A 210 -14.90 -0.97 -0.93
N THR A 211 -13.73 -1.51 -1.18
CA THR A 211 -12.65 -1.50 -0.20
C THR A 211 -11.98 -0.13 -0.19
N PRO A 212 -11.95 0.59 0.95
CA PRO A 212 -11.17 1.80 1.05
C PRO A 212 -9.67 1.51 0.85
N GLU A 213 -9.02 2.29 -0.01
CA GLU A 213 -7.56 2.20 -0.22
C GLU A 213 -6.77 2.80 0.95
N PHE A 214 -7.38 3.78 1.65
CA PHE A 214 -6.77 4.44 2.79
C PHE A 214 -7.83 4.97 3.76
N MET A 215 -7.51 4.96 5.05
CA MET A 215 -8.25 5.64 6.12
C MET A 215 -7.28 6.37 7.04
N LEU A 216 -7.54 7.66 7.27
CA LEU A 216 -6.65 8.52 8.07
C LEU A 216 -6.65 8.14 9.55
N ASN A 217 -7.81 7.82 10.11
CA ASN A 217 -7.97 7.53 11.53
C ASN A 217 -8.27 6.05 11.75
N CYS A 218 -7.29 5.32 12.29
CA CYS A 218 -7.41 3.90 12.61
C CYS A 218 -7.99 3.63 14.00
N ASN A 219 -8.33 4.68 14.80
CA ASN A 219 -8.93 4.50 16.10
C ASN A 219 -10.37 4.00 15.97
N LYS A 220 -10.68 2.90 16.60
CA LYS A 220 -12.01 2.27 16.58
C LYS A 220 -12.87 2.56 17.82
N HIS A 221 -12.39 3.38 18.76
CA HIS A 221 -13.11 3.71 19.99
C HIS A 221 -13.31 5.22 20.14
N PHE A 222 -14.54 5.67 20.43
CA PHE A 222 -14.80 7.07 20.78
C PHE A 222 -16.00 7.23 21.74
N LYS A 223 -15.95 8.28 22.55
CA LYS A 223 -17.02 8.59 23.51
C LYS A 223 -18.01 9.62 22.97
N LYS A 224 -17.52 10.71 22.37
CA LYS A 224 -18.37 11.83 21.94
C LYS A 224 -18.28 12.12 20.45
N ARG A 225 -17.08 12.21 19.91
CA ARG A 225 -16.84 12.61 18.51
C ARG A 225 -15.79 11.72 17.87
N TYR A 226 -16.03 11.45 16.61
CA TYR A 226 -15.11 10.75 15.72
C TYR A 226 -15.10 11.47 14.37
N ARG A 227 -13.95 11.55 13.75
CA ARG A 227 -13.80 12.07 12.39
C ARG A 227 -12.76 11.25 11.65
N ASN A 228 -13.03 10.97 10.39
CA ASN A 228 -12.13 10.20 9.54
C ASN A 228 -12.21 10.72 8.12
N VAL A 229 -11.13 10.50 7.37
CA VAL A 229 -11.08 10.66 5.93
C VAL A 229 -10.82 9.28 5.35
N LEU A 230 -11.71 8.82 4.49
CA LEU A 230 -11.55 7.59 3.73
C LEU A 230 -11.28 7.92 2.26
N VAL A 231 -10.49 7.06 1.62
CA VAL A 231 -10.13 7.18 0.21
C VAL A 231 -10.61 5.94 -0.52
N VAL A 232 -11.36 6.15 -1.59
CA VAL A 232 -11.85 5.08 -2.48
C VAL A 232 -11.47 5.39 -3.91
N LYS A 233 -11.34 4.36 -4.74
CA LYS A 233 -11.17 4.56 -6.19
C LYS A 233 -12.34 5.34 -6.77
N LYS A 234 -12.02 6.23 -7.68
CA LYS A 234 -13.00 7.02 -8.42
C LYS A 234 -13.96 6.09 -9.17
N LEU A 235 -15.23 6.35 -9.02
CA LEU A 235 -16.27 5.60 -9.68
C LEU A 235 -17.36 6.54 -10.17
N THR A 236 -17.96 6.17 -11.29
CA THR A 236 -19.17 6.79 -11.79
C THR A 236 -20.32 5.80 -11.60
N PHE A 237 -21.48 6.30 -11.21
CA PHE A 237 -22.65 5.47 -10.99
C PHE A 237 -23.93 6.20 -11.40
N PRO A 238 -24.98 5.48 -11.83
CA PRO A 238 -26.23 6.10 -12.24
C PRO A 238 -26.94 6.74 -11.04
N GLU A 239 -27.77 7.77 -11.30
CA GLU A 239 -28.55 8.47 -10.27
C GLU A 239 -29.48 7.56 -9.45
N ALA A 240 -29.84 6.40 -9.99
CA ALA A 240 -30.61 5.38 -9.28
C ALA A 240 -29.84 4.70 -8.14
N LYS A 241 -28.51 4.86 -8.10
CA LYS A 241 -27.64 4.32 -7.04
C LYS A 241 -27.19 5.41 -6.07
N VAL A 242 -26.69 4.97 -4.93
CA VAL A 242 -26.17 5.81 -3.85
C VAL A 242 -24.89 5.21 -3.31
N LEU A 243 -23.89 6.04 -3.06
CA LEU A 243 -22.70 5.66 -2.33
C LEU A 243 -23.00 5.78 -0.84
N LYS A 244 -22.96 4.67 -0.13
CA LYS A 244 -23.29 4.58 1.29
C LYS A 244 -22.04 4.35 2.11
N ILE A 245 -21.85 5.13 3.17
CA ILE A 245 -20.88 4.87 4.25
C ILE A 245 -21.67 4.34 5.43
N GLU A 246 -21.41 3.10 5.81
CA GLU A 246 -22.03 2.42 6.95
C GLU A 246 -21.01 2.26 8.06
N VAL A 247 -21.33 2.74 9.25
CA VAL A 247 -20.51 2.57 10.46
C VAL A 247 -21.27 1.74 11.46
N SER A 248 -20.75 0.57 11.81
CA SER A 248 -21.36 -0.39 12.71
C SER A 248 -20.60 -0.52 14.03
N GLU A 249 -21.36 -0.71 15.11
CA GLU A 249 -20.83 -0.91 16.46
C GLU A 249 -20.49 -2.38 16.71
N ASN A 250 -19.40 -2.62 17.44
CA ASN A 250 -18.94 -3.97 17.80
C ASN A 250 -19.72 -4.54 18.98
N GLN A 251 -21.01 -4.87 18.76
CA GLN A 251 -21.87 -5.52 19.73
C GLN A 251 -22.92 -6.39 19.04
N ILE A 252 -23.51 -7.34 19.79
CA ILE A 252 -24.67 -8.07 19.32
C ILE A 252 -25.83 -7.07 19.14
N SER A 253 -26.37 -6.94 17.95
CA SER A 253 -27.36 -5.91 17.58
C SER A 253 -26.88 -4.48 17.84
N GLY A 254 -25.62 -4.20 17.56
CA GLY A 254 -25.00 -2.88 17.73
C GLY A 254 -25.66 -1.79 16.89
N ARG A 255 -25.47 -0.54 17.33
CA ARG A 255 -25.97 0.63 16.59
C ARG A 255 -25.27 0.74 15.25
N THR A 256 -26.02 1.02 14.20
CA THR A 256 -25.49 1.27 12.87
C THR A 256 -25.97 2.63 12.38
N ILE A 257 -25.06 3.45 11.88
CA ILE A 257 -25.38 4.73 11.26
C ILE A 257 -24.86 4.78 9.82
N GLU A 258 -25.65 5.36 8.93
CA GLU A 258 -25.39 5.39 7.51
C GLU A 258 -25.35 6.82 6.99
N LEU A 259 -24.46 7.10 6.05
CA LEU A 259 -24.43 8.32 5.23
C LEU A 259 -24.67 7.95 3.78
N ASN A 260 -25.57 8.63 3.14
CA ASN A 260 -25.93 8.42 1.74
C ASN A 260 -25.43 9.61 0.90
N ILE A 261 -24.53 9.34 -0.02
CA ILE A 261 -23.92 10.32 -0.95
C ILE A 261 -24.51 10.05 -2.33
N ASN A 262 -25.22 11.01 -2.89
CA ASN A 262 -25.81 10.88 -4.21
C ASN A 262 -24.78 11.16 -5.30
N TYR A 263 -25.08 10.78 -6.53
CA TYR A 263 -24.19 11.03 -7.65
C TYR A 263 -23.94 12.53 -7.88
N GLY A 264 -24.96 13.36 -7.73
CA GLY A 264 -24.80 14.83 -7.79
C GLY A 264 -23.79 15.36 -6.78
N ASP A 265 -23.83 14.87 -5.52
CA ASP A 265 -22.89 15.29 -4.48
C ASP A 265 -21.42 14.92 -4.83
N VAL A 266 -21.23 13.84 -5.61
CA VAL A 266 -19.91 13.41 -6.10
C VAL A 266 -19.47 14.24 -7.30
N LEU A 267 -20.39 14.64 -8.17
CA LEU A 267 -20.08 15.51 -9.31
C LEU A 267 -19.72 16.94 -8.88
N ASP A 268 -20.27 17.40 -7.75
CA ASP A 268 -19.98 18.70 -7.14
C ASP A 268 -18.76 18.62 -6.18
N ALA A 269 -18.02 17.50 -6.19
CA ALA A 269 -16.85 17.34 -5.35
C ALA A 269 -15.77 18.38 -5.68
N ASP A 270 -15.18 18.96 -4.64
CA ASP A 270 -14.04 19.84 -4.77
C ASP A 270 -12.84 19.10 -5.38
N CYS A 271 -11.97 19.81 -6.08
CA CYS A 271 -10.67 19.30 -6.49
C CYS A 271 -9.59 19.86 -5.56
N PHE A 272 -8.60 19.05 -5.25
CA PHE A 272 -7.39 19.62 -4.69
C PHE A 272 -6.68 20.39 -5.80
N ASP A 273 -6.49 21.69 -5.61
CA ASP A 273 -5.58 22.47 -6.46
C ASP A 273 -4.16 21.92 -6.28
N ASP A 274 -3.50 21.61 -7.40
CA ASP A 274 -2.13 21.11 -7.46
C ASP A 274 -1.11 22.14 -6.97
#